data_9792dbdb998c08e32537c21224369386
#
_entry.id   9792dbdb998c08e32537c21224369386
#
_cell.length_a   1.000
_cell.length_b   1.000
_cell.length_c   1.000
_cell.angle_alpha   90.00
_cell.angle_beta   90.00
_cell.angle_gamma   90.00
#
_symmetry.space_group_name_H-M   'P 1'
#
loop_
_entity.id
_entity.type
_entity.pdbx_description
1 polymer ?
#
loop_
_entity_poly.entity_id
_entity_poly.type
_entity_poly.pdbx_seq_one_letter_code
_entity_poly.pdbx_strand_id
1 'polypeptide(L)'
;MRVRVWLLIVLCFAVFNTSCVRKGMSVEYVFTYAENHPKDYPTTLGAFEFARLVKEKSKGRIIINVVYDGKLGDELSVIKQIKFGGIDFARASISPLSNEIPILNVLQMPYLYRDDEHMWNVLSGEVGKEIFEDFEGSGIEPLSFYTAGARSFYNSKRPIEDISDLSGLKIRVQQSELMKDMVRMLGAEPVAMEYGQVYGALQRGVIDGAENNTPSYISALHFQYAGYYTKDEHTRVPEVQICSKVTFDKLSNEDKDIIREAAVESSSYERKIWDEKERLYEDELLKKGVKINTLSENEREHFKEVLKPLYEKYCSDYIGLINKINEK
;
A
#
# COMPACT_ATOMS: atom_id res chain seq x y z
N MET A 1 -79.00 -7.00 28.80
CA MET A 1 -78.21 -7.64 27.70
C MET A 1 -77.29 -6.64 26.97
N ARG A 2 -76.76 -5.60 27.65
CA ARG A 2 -75.94 -4.58 26.99
C ARG A 2 -74.52 -4.34 27.66
N VAL A 3 -74.16 -5.12 28.66
CA VAL A 3 -72.88 -4.94 29.39
C VAL A 3 -71.79 -5.97 28.99
N ARG A 4 -72.15 -7.06 28.31
CA ARG A 4 -71.16 -8.12 27.94
C ARG A 4 -70.46 -7.89 26.59
N VAL A 5 -70.88 -6.94 25.76
CA VAL A 5 -70.26 -6.67 24.46
C VAL A 5 -69.08 -5.71 24.55
N TRP A 6 -68.98 -4.87 25.61
CA TRP A 6 -67.91 -3.91 25.78
C TRP A 6 -66.60 -4.51 26.33
N LEU A 7 -66.68 -5.64 27.02
CA LEU A 7 -65.49 -6.29 27.58
C LEU A 7 -64.67 -7.08 26.54
N LEU A 8 -65.30 -7.47 25.44
CA LEU A 8 -64.58 -8.21 24.35
C LEU A 8 -63.84 -7.29 23.37
N ILE A 9 -64.25 -6.02 23.26
CA ILE A 9 -63.58 -5.06 22.36
C ILE A 9 -62.30 -4.49 23.00
N VAL A 10 -62.20 -4.39 24.32
CA VAL A 10 -61.00 -3.91 25.04
C VAL A 10 -59.90 -4.97 25.06
N LEU A 11 -60.22 -6.26 25.00
CA LEU A 11 -59.23 -7.35 24.98
C LEU A 11 -58.54 -7.56 23.62
N CYS A 12 -59.20 -7.13 22.51
CA CYS A 12 -58.59 -7.23 21.17
C CYS A 12 -57.63 -6.10 20.81
N PHE A 13 -57.59 -4.99 21.58
CA PHE A 13 -56.68 -3.86 21.33
C PHE A 13 -55.34 -4.00 22.07
N ALA A 14 -55.17 -4.94 22.99
CA ALA A 14 -53.96 -5.12 23.80
C ALA A 14 -52.94 -6.07 23.15
N VAL A 15 -53.21 -6.71 22.00
CA VAL A 15 -52.35 -7.73 21.42
C VAL A 15 -51.56 -7.24 20.19
N PHE A 16 -51.74 -6.00 19.73
CA PHE A 16 -51.08 -5.50 18.52
C PHE A 16 -50.03 -4.42 18.71
N ASN A 17 -49.47 -4.30 19.91
CA ASN A 17 -48.31 -3.38 20.15
C ASN A 17 -47.04 -4.10 20.58
N THR A 18 -46.77 -5.31 20.05
CA THR A 18 -45.39 -5.73 19.91
C THR A 18 -44.83 -5.12 18.62
N SER A 19 -44.67 -3.80 18.62
CA SER A 19 -43.73 -3.18 17.72
C SER A 19 -42.38 -3.81 18.03
N CYS A 20 -41.90 -4.69 17.16
CA CYS A 20 -40.49 -4.96 17.02
C CYS A 20 -39.84 -3.61 16.73
N VAL A 21 -39.47 -2.90 17.79
CA VAL A 21 -38.45 -1.86 17.71
C VAL A 21 -37.23 -2.62 17.22
N ARG A 22 -37.04 -2.69 15.90
CA ARG A 22 -35.72 -2.90 15.35
C ARG A 22 -34.86 -1.84 16.05
N LYS A 23 -34.12 -2.28 17.07
CA LYS A 23 -33.06 -1.48 17.64
C LYS A 23 -32.18 -1.12 16.45
N GLY A 24 -32.41 0.04 15.85
CA GLY A 24 -31.56 0.58 14.83
C GLY A 24 -30.18 0.54 15.43
N MET A 25 -29.27 -0.27 14.86
CA MET A 25 -27.89 -0.33 15.34
C MET A 25 -27.34 1.09 15.19
N SER A 26 -27.04 1.72 16.31
CA SER A 26 -26.41 3.04 16.32
C SER A 26 -24.99 2.89 15.81
N VAL A 27 -24.55 3.82 14.96
CA VAL A 27 -23.14 3.95 14.60
C VAL A 27 -22.38 4.30 15.89
N GLU A 28 -21.40 3.49 16.23
CA GLU A 28 -20.56 3.65 17.42
C GLU A 28 -19.26 4.35 17.09
N TYR A 29 -18.69 4.04 15.92
CA TYR A 29 -17.43 4.61 15.44
C TYR A 29 -17.55 5.11 14.01
N VAL A 30 -16.96 6.25 13.75
CA VAL A 30 -16.75 6.81 12.42
C VAL A 30 -15.28 7.13 12.30
N PHE A 31 -14.57 6.39 11.46
CA PHE A 31 -13.14 6.49 11.26
C PHE A 31 -12.79 7.04 9.89
N THR A 32 -11.56 7.54 9.76
CA THR A 32 -10.98 8.04 8.53
C THR A 32 -9.86 7.14 8.06
N TYR A 33 -9.86 6.80 6.78
CA TYR A 33 -8.79 6.06 6.09
C TYR A 33 -8.11 6.98 5.06
N ALA A 34 -6.80 7.18 5.16
CA ALA A 34 -6.02 7.98 4.21
C ALA A 34 -5.43 7.11 3.10
N GLU A 35 -5.60 7.57 1.85
CA GLU A 35 -5.02 6.96 0.67
C GLU A 35 -4.49 8.05 -0.27
N ASN A 36 -3.30 7.89 -0.83
CA ASN A 36 -2.67 8.91 -1.69
C ASN A 36 -2.89 8.69 -3.19
N HIS A 37 -3.40 7.52 -3.58
CA HIS A 37 -3.71 7.21 -4.98
C HIS A 37 -5.14 7.62 -5.39
N PRO A 38 -5.44 7.71 -6.71
CA PRO A 38 -6.78 8.01 -7.20
C PRO A 38 -7.78 6.89 -6.91
N LYS A 39 -9.07 7.23 -7.05
CA LYS A 39 -10.19 6.38 -6.64
C LYS A 39 -10.18 4.96 -7.21
N ASP A 40 -9.75 4.80 -8.45
CA ASP A 40 -9.76 3.54 -9.21
C ASP A 40 -8.44 2.77 -9.16
N TYR A 41 -7.48 3.25 -8.36
CA TYR A 41 -6.21 2.59 -8.14
C TYR A 41 -6.39 1.33 -7.26
N PRO A 42 -5.64 0.22 -7.51
CA PRO A 42 -5.86 -1.04 -6.80
C PRO A 42 -5.87 -0.93 -5.27
N THR A 43 -4.90 -0.24 -4.67
CA THR A 43 -4.84 -0.08 -3.21
C THR A 43 -6.01 0.73 -2.66
N THR A 44 -6.49 1.72 -3.42
CA THR A 44 -7.69 2.50 -3.06
C THR A 44 -8.95 1.63 -3.12
N LEU A 45 -9.06 0.76 -4.12
CA LEU A 45 -10.15 -0.22 -4.21
C LEU A 45 -10.09 -1.21 -3.04
N GLY A 46 -8.89 -1.65 -2.64
CA GLY A 46 -8.67 -2.43 -1.43
C GLY A 46 -9.12 -1.71 -0.16
N ALA A 47 -8.83 -0.41 -0.04
CA ALA A 47 -9.28 0.41 1.09
C ALA A 47 -10.82 0.55 1.13
N PHE A 48 -11.48 0.69 -0.02
CA PHE A 48 -12.95 0.68 -0.07
C PHE A 48 -13.53 -0.68 0.31
N GLU A 49 -12.91 -1.77 -0.12
CA GLU A 49 -13.32 -3.13 0.27
C GLU A 49 -13.14 -3.35 1.77
N PHE A 50 -12.02 -2.93 2.34
CA PHE A 50 -11.80 -2.94 3.79
C PHE A 50 -12.93 -2.21 4.53
N ALA A 51 -13.24 -0.97 4.13
CA ALA A 51 -14.31 -0.18 4.72
C ALA A 51 -15.69 -0.86 4.60
N ARG A 52 -15.98 -1.50 3.46
CA ARG A 52 -17.20 -2.26 3.22
C ARG A 52 -17.31 -3.47 4.16
N LEU A 53 -16.24 -4.25 4.25
CA LEU A 53 -16.18 -5.45 5.09
C LEU A 53 -16.32 -5.11 6.58
N VAL A 54 -15.62 -4.08 7.06
CA VAL A 54 -15.75 -3.62 8.44
C VAL A 54 -17.18 -3.21 8.76
N LYS A 55 -17.82 -2.44 7.87
CA LYS A 55 -19.23 -2.06 8.04
C LYS A 55 -20.15 -3.26 8.10
N GLU A 56 -19.96 -4.25 7.21
CA GLU A 56 -20.78 -5.45 7.15
C GLU A 56 -20.60 -6.32 8.39
N LYS A 57 -19.34 -6.66 8.73
CA LYS A 57 -19.00 -7.51 9.88
C LYS A 57 -19.42 -6.88 11.22
N SER A 58 -19.28 -5.57 11.36
CA SER A 58 -19.74 -4.81 12.55
C SER A 58 -21.26 -4.56 12.55
N LYS A 59 -21.98 -5.04 11.55
CA LYS A 59 -23.43 -4.78 11.36
C LYS A 59 -23.75 -3.28 11.33
N GLY A 60 -22.85 -2.45 10.81
CA GLY A 60 -23.00 -0.99 10.68
C GLY A 60 -22.62 -0.19 11.91
N ARG A 61 -22.06 -0.80 12.96
CA ARG A 61 -21.56 -0.07 14.14
C ARG A 61 -20.30 0.75 13.82
N ILE A 62 -19.45 0.24 12.92
CA ILE A 62 -18.20 0.89 12.53
C ILE A 62 -18.32 1.33 11.07
N ILE A 63 -18.07 2.61 10.82
CA ILE A 63 -18.03 3.21 9.49
C ILE A 63 -16.63 3.75 9.25
N ILE A 64 -16.04 3.45 8.09
CA ILE A 64 -14.73 3.96 7.67
C ILE A 64 -14.92 4.79 6.40
N ASN A 65 -14.51 6.06 6.47
CA ASN A 65 -14.52 6.99 5.34
C ASN A 65 -13.15 7.00 4.66
N VAL A 66 -13.07 6.48 3.45
CA VAL A 66 -11.84 6.48 2.65
C VAL A 66 -11.68 7.82 1.96
N VAL A 67 -10.61 8.54 2.29
CA VAL A 67 -10.21 9.82 1.70
C VAL A 67 -8.99 9.58 0.82
N TYR A 68 -9.18 9.61 -0.48
CA TYR A 68 -8.19 9.26 -1.51
C TYR A 68 -7.62 10.53 -2.20
N ASP A 69 -6.73 10.37 -3.19
CA ASP A 69 -6.00 11.44 -3.92
C ASP A 69 -5.08 12.28 -3.03
N GLY A 70 -4.53 11.73 -1.95
CA GLY A 70 -3.61 12.48 -1.08
C GLY A 70 -4.24 13.67 -0.35
N LYS A 71 -5.58 13.74 -0.25
CA LYS A 71 -6.29 14.90 0.34
C LYS A 71 -6.02 15.11 1.83
N LEU A 72 -5.51 14.10 2.52
CA LEU A 72 -5.12 14.18 3.93
C LEU A 72 -3.61 14.45 4.14
N GLY A 73 -2.89 14.70 3.05
CA GLY A 73 -1.46 14.99 3.06
C GLY A 73 -0.63 13.95 2.33
N ASP A 74 0.67 14.21 2.26
CA ASP A 74 1.66 13.25 1.76
C ASP A 74 1.85 12.08 2.73
N GLU A 75 2.49 11.03 2.26
CA GLU A 75 2.60 9.76 2.99
C GLU A 75 3.33 9.89 4.33
N LEU A 76 4.42 10.68 4.41
CA LEU A 76 5.12 10.94 5.68
C LEU A 76 4.26 11.71 6.67
N SER A 77 3.49 12.69 6.20
CA SER A 77 2.55 13.46 7.02
C SER A 77 1.43 12.57 7.54
N VAL A 78 0.90 11.67 6.71
CA VAL A 78 -0.12 10.69 7.10
C VAL A 78 0.42 9.71 8.15
N ILE A 79 1.62 9.15 7.94
CA ILE A 79 2.26 8.25 8.92
C ILE A 79 2.40 8.94 10.29
N LYS A 80 2.84 10.21 10.31
CA LYS A 80 2.91 10.98 11.57
C LYS A 80 1.55 11.15 12.22
N GLN A 81 0.50 11.45 11.44
CA GLN A 81 -0.85 11.61 11.97
C GLN A 81 -1.43 10.30 12.51
N ILE A 82 -1.15 9.16 11.88
CA ILE A 82 -1.48 7.81 12.38
C ILE A 82 -0.87 7.61 13.78
N LYS A 83 0.42 7.91 13.96
CA LYS A 83 1.10 7.73 15.27
C LYS A 83 0.43 8.50 16.41
N PHE A 84 -0.14 9.66 16.13
CA PHE A 84 -0.78 10.53 17.14
C PHE A 84 -2.31 10.43 17.18
N GLY A 85 -2.93 9.59 16.36
CA GLY A 85 -4.38 9.41 16.31
C GLY A 85 -5.14 10.53 15.60
N GLY A 86 -4.47 11.32 14.76
CA GLY A 86 -5.10 12.34 13.92
C GLY A 86 -5.78 11.75 12.67
N ILE A 87 -5.33 10.59 12.23
CA ILE A 87 -5.93 9.72 11.22
C ILE A 87 -6.03 8.32 11.81
N ASP A 88 -7.12 7.60 11.53
CA ASP A 88 -7.38 6.30 12.13
C ASP A 88 -6.71 5.15 11.37
N PHE A 89 -6.83 5.15 10.06
CA PHE A 89 -6.29 4.11 9.16
C PHE A 89 -5.60 4.74 7.95
N ALA A 90 -4.64 4.03 7.39
CA ALA A 90 -4.02 4.40 6.12
C ALA A 90 -3.46 3.17 5.40
N ARG A 91 -3.21 3.32 4.10
CA ARG A 91 -2.23 2.54 3.38
C ARG A 91 -0.93 3.34 3.34
N ALA A 92 0.17 2.71 3.63
CA ALA A 92 1.50 3.30 3.56
C ALA A 92 2.48 2.38 2.82
N SER A 93 3.33 2.96 1.97
CA SER A 93 4.47 2.25 1.41
C SER A 93 5.50 1.97 2.50
N ILE A 94 6.09 0.79 2.48
CA ILE A 94 7.14 0.46 3.45
C ILE A 94 8.39 1.33 3.28
N SER A 95 8.63 1.92 2.10
CA SER A 95 9.80 2.79 1.87
C SER A 95 9.82 4.03 2.77
N PRO A 96 8.80 4.91 2.78
CA PRO A 96 8.76 6.01 3.76
C PRO A 96 8.55 5.51 5.19
N LEU A 97 7.82 4.40 5.40
CA LEU A 97 7.56 3.84 6.72
C LEU A 97 8.83 3.27 7.38
N SER A 98 9.82 2.81 6.60
CA SER A 98 11.10 2.30 7.11
C SER A 98 11.94 3.36 7.84
N ASN A 99 11.64 4.65 7.67
CA ASN A 99 12.27 5.70 8.47
C ASN A 99 11.85 5.64 9.96
N GLU A 100 10.69 5.06 10.24
CA GLU A 100 10.16 4.88 11.59
C GLU A 100 10.37 3.46 12.11
N ILE A 101 10.39 2.48 11.20
CA ILE A 101 10.47 1.04 11.50
C ILE A 101 11.55 0.40 10.60
N PRO A 102 12.82 0.41 11.06
CA PRO A 102 13.98 0.06 10.22
C PRO A 102 13.98 -1.36 9.63
N ILE A 103 13.37 -2.35 10.30
CA ILE A 103 13.27 -3.73 9.78
C ILE A 103 12.57 -3.79 8.41
N LEU A 104 11.70 -2.82 8.11
CA LEU A 104 11.02 -2.76 6.81
C LEU A 104 11.97 -2.57 5.63
N ASN A 105 13.23 -2.13 5.89
CA ASN A 105 14.25 -2.09 4.84
C ASN A 105 14.52 -3.48 4.27
N VAL A 106 14.41 -4.54 5.08
CA VAL A 106 14.58 -5.93 4.61
C VAL A 106 13.65 -6.24 3.44
N LEU A 107 12.37 -5.88 3.55
CA LEU A 107 11.34 -6.23 2.55
C LEU A 107 11.47 -5.46 1.22
N GLN A 108 12.24 -4.38 1.19
CA GLN A 108 12.42 -3.56 -0.01
C GLN A 108 13.82 -3.68 -0.62
N MET A 109 14.62 -4.66 -0.16
CA MET A 109 15.95 -4.87 -0.71
C MET A 109 15.91 -5.21 -2.21
N PRO A 110 16.81 -4.64 -3.01
CA PRO A 110 16.82 -4.89 -4.45
C PRO A 110 17.00 -6.37 -4.77
N TYR A 111 16.17 -6.87 -5.70
CA TYR A 111 16.19 -8.26 -6.17
C TYR A 111 16.04 -9.33 -5.06
N LEU A 112 15.44 -8.98 -3.93
CA LEU A 112 15.19 -9.90 -2.81
C LEU A 112 14.23 -11.04 -3.21
N TYR A 113 13.16 -10.69 -3.90
CA TYR A 113 12.14 -11.66 -4.29
C TYR A 113 12.35 -12.16 -5.71
N ARG A 114 12.18 -13.47 -5.93
CA ARG A 114 12.23 -14.08 -7.26
C ARG A 114 11.05 -13.60 -8.13
N ASP A 115 9.87 -13.56 -7.53
CA ASP A 115 8.61 -13.21 -8.18
C ASP A 115 7.56 -12.82 -7.13
N ASP A 116 6.33 -12.55 -7.55
CA ASP A 116 5.22 -12.16 -6.66
C ASP A 116 4.76 -13.31 -5.77
N GLU A 117 4.80 -14.55 -6.26
CA GLU A 117 4.43 -15.72 -5.45
C GLU A 117 5.41 -15.90 -4.29
N HIS A 118 6.70 -15.80 -4.56
CA HIS A 118 7.74 -15.81 -3.51
C HIS A 118 7.50 -14.69 -2.49
N MET A 119 7.28 -13.45 -2.93
CA MET A 119 6.99 -12.34 -2.03
C MET A 119 5.79 -12.64 -1.13
N TRP A 120 4.71 -13.16 -1.67
CA TRP A 120 3.52 -13.46 -0.89
C TRP A 120 3.69 -14.64 0.06
N ASN A 121 4.47 -15.65 -0.30
CA ASN A 121 4.84 -16.75 0.61
C ASN A 121 5.64 -16.24 1.82
N VAL A 122 6.48 -15.24 1.61
CA VAL A 122 7.23 -14.56 2.67
C VAL A 122 6.29 -13.74 3.56
N LEU A 123 5.50 -12.83 2.96
CA LEU A 123 4.67 -11.87 3.70
C LEU A 123 3.50 -12.53 4.46
N SER A 124 2.93 -13.60 3.93
CA SER A 124 1.85 -14.35 4.60
C SER A 124 2.35 -15.38 5.62
N GLY A 125 3.66 -15.61 5.70
CA GLY A 125 4.30 -16.60 6.55
C GLY A 125 4.81 -16.04 7.88
N GLU A 126 5.80 -16.74 8.45
CA GLU A 126 6.46 -16.35 9.70
C GLU A 126 7.20 -15.03 9.59
N VAL A 127 7.83 -14.77 8.44
CA VAL A 127 8.58 -13.53 8.20
C VAL A 127 7.66 -12.31 8.30
N GLY A 128 6.49 -12.35 7.67
CA GLY A 128 5.53 -11.24 7.76
C GLY A 128 5.04 -11.00 9.19
N LYS A 129 4.88 -12.06 9.99
CA LYS A 129 4.51 -11.95 11.41
C LYS A 129 5.63 -11.32 12.22
N GLU A 130 6.88 -11.80 12.08
CA GLU A 130 8.05 -11.25 12.74
C GLU A 130 8.24 -9.76 12.45
N ILE A 131 8.00 -9.35 11.20
CA ILE A 131 8.04 -7.94 10.80
C ILE A 131 6.93 -7.12 11.47
N PHE A 132 5.72 -7.67 11.62
CA PHE A 132 4.63 -6.96 12.30
C PHE A 132 4.87 -6.81 13.81
N GLU A 133 5.61 -7.72 14.44
CA GLU A 133 6.00 -7.60 15.85
C GLU A 133 6.90 -6.38 16.10
N ASP A 134 7.75 -6.01 15.14
CA ASP A 134 8.63 -4.82 15.23
C ASP A 134 7.89 -3.46 15.20
N PHE A 135 6.57 -3.48 14.92
CA PHE A 135 5.74 -2.29 15.08
C PHE A 135 5.41 -1.97 16.54
N GLU A 136 5.72 -2.86 17.48
CA GLU A 136 5.49 -2.61 18.90
C GLU A 136 6.21 -1.33 19.35
N GLY A 137 5.48 -0.48 20.07
CA GLY A 137 6.01 0.80 20.56
C GLY A 137 6.08 1.93 19.53
N SER A 138 5.84 1.67 18.24
CA SER A 138 5.85 2.70 17.18
C SER A 138 4.68 3.67 17.22
N GLY A 139 3.59 3.31 17.88
CA GLY A 139 2.31 4.02 17.81
C GLY A 139 1.43 3.61 16.62
N ILE A 140 1.84 2.59 15.88
CA ILE A 140 1.17 2.06 14.69
C ILE A 140 0.82 0.59 14.92
N GLU A 141 -0.39 0.19 14.59
CA GLU A 141 -0.82 -1.20 14.51
C GLU A 141 -0.84 -1.63 13.04
N PRO A 142 0.01 -2.56 12.60
CA PRO A 142 -0.04 -3.11 11.25
C PRO A 142 -1.21 -4.09 11.13
N LEU A 143 -1.89 -4.08 9.99
CA LEU A 143 -3.09 -4.91 9.79
C LEU A 143 -2.91 -5.98 8.72
N SER A 144 -2.43 -5.60 7.55
CA SER A 144 -2.16 -6.51 6.43
C SER A 144 -1.19 -5.89 5.43
N PHE A 145 -0.57 -6.73 4.60
CA PHE A 145 0.18 -6.26 3.44
C PHE A 145 -0.74 -6.11 2.22
N TYR A 146 -0.47 -5.12 1.37
CA TYR A 146 -0.97 -4.98 0.01
C TYR A 146 0.18 -5.14 -0.97
N THR A 147 -0.12 -5.47 -2.24
CA THR A 147 0.90 -5.47 -3.28
C THR A 147 1.09 -4.08 -3.88
N ALA A 148 2.27 -3.84 -4.42
CA ALA A 148 2.52 -2.72 -5.32
C ALA A 148 3.37 -3.18 -6.53
N GLY A 149 3.38 -4.50 -6.81
CA GLY A 149 4.09 -5.09 -7.94
C GLY A 149 5.59 -4.81 -7.95
N ALA A 150 6.20 -5.01 -9.11
CA ALA A 150 7.60 -4.71 -9.33
C ALA A 150 7.80 -3.25 -9.73
N ARG A 151 8.87 -2.64 -9.23
CA ARG A 151 9.28 -1.28 -9.56
C ARG A 151 10.38 -1.31 -10.60
N SER A 152 10.27 -0.42 -11.58
CA SER A 152 11.16 -0.32 -12.73
C SER A 152 11.47 1.14 -13.04
N PHE A 153 12.63 1.40 -13.68
CA PHE A 153 13.02 2.74 -14.08
C PHE A 153 12.27 3.24 -15.31
N TYR A 154 11.93 4.52 -15.32
CA TYR A 154 11.44 5.23 -16.50
C TYR A 154 12.02 6.65 -16.56
N ASN A 155 12.29 7.15 -17.79
CA ASN A 155 12.88 8.46 -17.98
C ASN A 155 12.50 9.10 -19.32
N SER A 156 12.88 10.37 -19.49
CA SER A 156 12.60 11.18 -20.68
C SER A 156 13.72 11.16 -21.72
N LYS A 157 14.87 10.53 -21.44
CA LYS A 157 16.08 10.71 -22.23
C LYS A 157 16.39 9.53 -23.16
N ARG A 158 16.42 8.30 -22.63
CA ARG A 158 16.89 7.10 -23.34
C ARG A 158 16.41 5.81 -22.68
N PRO A 159 16.38 4.68 -23.43
CA PRO A 159 16.27 3.37 -22.79
C PRO A 159 17.46 3.16 -21.84
N ILE A 160 17.28 2.36 -20.81
CA ILE A 160 18.35 1.87 -19.94
C ILE A 160 18.65 0.43 -20.40
N GLU A 161 19.75 0.25 -21.08
CA GLU A 161 20.21 -1.06 -21.60
C GLU A 161 21.32 -1.62 -20.71
N ASP A 162 22.12 -0.74 -20.10
CA ASP A 162 23.14 -1.07 -19.13
C ASP A 162 23.22 0.01 -18.01
N ILE A 163 24.03 -0.24 -16.98
CA ILE A 163 24.16 0.64 -15.81
C ILE A 163 24.66 2.05 -16.17
N SER A 164 25.46 2.18 -17.23
CA SER A 164 26.02 3.48 -17.64
C SER A 164 24.95 4.44 -18.19
N ASP A 165 23.84 3.90 -18.67
CA ASP A 165 22.69 4.69 -19.15
C ASP A 165 21.99 5.47 -18.03
N LEU A 166 22.15 5.05 -16.78
CA LEU A 166 21.65 5.79 -15.62
C LEU A 166 22.52 7.01 -15.27
N SER A 167 23.75 7.05 -15.76
CA SER A 167 24.68 8.13 -15.45
C SER A 167 24.15 9.51 -15.85
N GLY A 168 24.18 10.44 -14.90
CA GLY A 168 23.75 11.82 -15.08
C GLY A 168 22.23 12.03 -15.12
N LEU A 169 21.40 10.99 -14.98
CA LEU A 169 19.97 11.12 -14.84
C LEU A 169 19.59 11.53 -13.42
N LYS A 170 18.68 12.50 -13.30
CA LYS A 170 18.00 12.84 -12.06
C LYS A 170 16.77 11.96 -11.90
N ILE A 171 16.89 10.96 -11.03
CA ILE A 171 15.83 9.96 -10.83
C ILE A 171 15.12 10.21 -9.49
N ARG A 172 13.81 10.45 -9.58
CA ARG A 172 12.99 10.55 -8.38
C ARG A 172 12.86 9.19 -7.71
N VAL A 173 12.97 9.21 -6.40
CA VAL A 173 12.71 8.06 -5.53
C VAL A 173 11.71 8.42 -4.43
N GLN A 174 11.16 7.41 -3.77
CA GLN A 174 10.41 7.60 -2.53
C GLN A 174 11.31 8.21 -1.43
N GLN A 175 10.70 8.77 -0.39
CA GLN A 175 11.41 9.42 0.71
C GLN A 175 12.03 8.36 1.66
N SER A 176 13.02 7.63 1.16
CA SER A 176 13.74 6.55 1.83
C SER A 176 15.24 6.68 1.54
N GLU A 177 16.08 6.52 2.56
CA GLU A 177 17.53 6.56 2.39
C GLU A 177 18.03 5.37 1.56
N LEU A 178 17.45 4.17 1.75
CA LEU A 178 17.77 3.00 0.95
C LEU A 178 17.52 3.25 -0.54
N MET A 179 16.37 3.81 -0.89
CA MET A 179 16.03 4.09 -2.29
C MET A 179 16.97 5.16 -2.90
N LYS A 180 17.38 6.15 -2.13
CA LYS A 180 18.40 7.12 -2.58
C LYS A 180 19.76 6.45 -2.81
N ASP A 181 20.19 5.61 -1.90
CA ASP A 181 21.48 4.92 -2.03
C ASP A 181 21.47 3.92 -3.19
N MET A 182 20.37 3.21 -3.41
CA MET A 182 20.20 2.32 -4.56
C MET A 182 20.43 3.08 -5.87
N VAL A 183 19.74 4.18 -6.09
CA VAL A 183 19.85 4.98 -7.31
C VAL A 183 21.27 5.59 -7.45
N ARG A 184 21.87 6.03 -6.33
CA ARG A 184 23.24 6.57 -6.33
C ARG A 184 24.28 5.52 -6.69
N MET A 185 24.13 4.30 -6.17
CA MET A 185 25.04 3.18 -6.48
C MET A 185 24.96 2.76 -7.94
N LEU A 186 23.78 2.89 -8.57
CA LEU A 186 23.58 2.67 -10.00
C LEU A 186 24.06 3.85 -10.86
N GLY A 187 24.65 4.90 -10.29
CA GLY A 187 25.27 6.01 -11.02
C GLY A 187 24.35 7.18 -11.37
N ALA A 188 23.09 7.17 -10.95
CA ALA A 188 22.16 8.27 -11.14
C ALA A 188 22.14 9.23 -9.92
N GLU A 189 21.56 10.42 -10.10
CA GLU A 189 21.32 11.40 -9.03
C GLU A 189 19.93 11.18 -8.43
N PRO A 190 19.80 10.68 -7.17
CA PRO A 190 18.51 10.46 -6.55
C PRO A 190 17.87 11.78 -6.07
N VAL A 191 16.61 11.97 -6.36
CA VAL A 191 15.79 13.09 -5.88
C VAL A 191 14.62 12.55 -5.07
N ALA A 192 14.75 12.56 -3.73
CA ALA A 192 13.64 12.14 -2.86
C ALA A 192 12.49 13.15 -2.91
N MET A 193 11.29 12.69 -3.25
CA MET A 193 10.12 13.55 -3.47
C MET A 193 8.84 12.78 -3.22
N GLU A 194 7.81 13.44 -2.68
CA GLU A 194 6.48 12.86 -2.53
C GLU A 194 5.84 12.54 -3.89
N TYR A 195 4.93 11.55 -3.91
CA TYR A 195 4.35 11.02 -5.13
C TYR A 195 3.57 12.07 -5.94
N GLY A 196 2.77 12.91 -5.29
CA GLY A 196 1.95 13.92 -5.96
C GLY A 196 2.74 15.01 -6.69
N GLN A 197 4.03 15.18 -6.39
CA GLN A 197 4.88 16.18 -7.03
C GLN A 197 5.57 15.68 -8.31
N VAL A 198 5.61 14.35 -8.53
CA VAL A 198 6.42 13.72 -9.59
C VAL A 198 6.00 14.16 -10.99
N TYR A 199 4.69 14.15 -11.27
CA TYR A 199 4.18 14.59 -12.60
C TYR A 199 4.64 16.00 -12.95
N GLY A 200 4.46 16.96 -12.04
CA GLY A 200 4.89 18.33 -12.26
C GLY A 200 6.40 18.51 -12.35
N ALA A 201 7.17 17.68 -11.63
CA ALA A 201 8.63 17.69 -11.69
C ALA A 201 9.16 17.15 -13.03
N LEU A 202 8.57 16.06 -13.55
CA LEU A 202 8.84 15.54 -14.91
C LEU A 202 8.48 16.59 -15.98
N GLN A 203 7.30 17.18 -15.89
CA GLN A 203 6.82 18.19 -16.83
C GLN A 203 7.78 19.38 -16.93
N ARG A 204 8.32 19.85 -15.81
CA ARG A 204 9.24 21.00 -15.78
C ARG A 204 10.70 20.61 -15.98
N GLY A 205 11.03 19.34 -16.15
CA GLY A 205 12.40 18.85 -16.28
C GLY A 205 13.25 19.04 -15.01
N VAL A 206 12.62 19.11 -13.83
CA VAL A 206 13.33 19.13 -12.53
C VAL A 206 13.97 17.76 -12.26
N ILE A 207 13.31 16.70 -12.71
CA ILE A 207 13.81 15.32 -12.74
C ILE A 207 13.75 14.80 -14.18
N ASP A 208 14.65 13.89 -14.52
CA ASP A 208 14.69 13.24 -15.82
C ASP A 208 13.82 11.99 -15.87
N GLY A 209 13.59 11.37 -14.73
CA GLY A 209 12.82 10.14 -14.59
C GLY A 209 12.48 9.82 -13.14
N ALA A 210 11.93 8.63 -12.97
CA ALA A 210 11.66 8.06 -11.66
C ALA A 210 11.69 6.53 -11.75
N GLU A 211 11.40 5.86 -10.65
CA GLU A 211 11.18 4.41 -10.59
C GLU A 211 9.83 4.14 -9.93
N ASN A 212 9.04 3.25 -10.48
CA ASN A 212 7.78 2.82 -9.93
C ASN A 212 7.22 1.62 -10.71
N ASN A 213 6.08 1.09 -10.22
CA ASN A 213 5.29 0.07 -10.89
C ASN A 213 4.48 0.65 -12.07
N THR A 214 4.03 -0.22 -12.96
CA THR A 214 3.26 0.14 -14.15
C THR A 214 1.92 0.84 -13.83
N PRO A 215 1.11 0.37 -12.84
CA PRO A 215 -0.11 1.05 -12.43
C PRO A 215 0.10 2.51 -12.00
N SER A 216 1.13 2.79 -11.22
CA SER A 216 1.49 4.15 -10.81
C SER A 216 1.94 5.03 -11.98
N TYR A 217 2.78 4.47 -12.85
CA TYR A 217 3.30 5.18 -14.02
C TYR A 217 2.19 5.62 -14.99
N ILE A 218 1.15 4.76 -15.17
CA ILE A 218 -0.02 5.09 -16.00
C ILE A 218 -0.96 6.05 -15.28
N SER A 219 -1.39 5.70 -14.05
CA SER A 219 -2.43 6.45 -13.35
C SER A 219 -2.02 7.90 -13.06
N ALA A 220 -0.73 8.13 -12.79
CA ALA A 220 -0.18 9.47 -12.61
C ALA A 220 0.27 10.15 -13.92
N LEU A 221 0.01 9.54 -15.08
CA LEU A 221 0.33 10.07 -16.41
C LEU A 221 1.82 10.39 -16.62
N HIS A 222 2.73 9.74 -15.89
CA HIS A 222 4.17 10.01 -15.98
C HIS A 222 4.72 9.72 -17.38
N PHE A 223 4.11 8.77 -18.11
CA PHE A 223 4.47 8.40 -19.48
C PHE A 223 4.41 9.59 -20.47
N GLN A 224 3.66 10.65 -20.16
CA GLN A 224 3.58 11.82 -21.03
C GLN A 224 4.90 12.59 -21.12
N TYR A 225 5.73 12.51 -20.09
CA TYR A 225 7.00 13.23 -20.02
C TYR A 225 8.23 12.31 -19.89
N ALA A 226 8.03 11.04 -19.54
CA ALA A 226 9.08 10.05 -19.37
C ALA A 226 8.73 8.78 -20.16
N GLY A 227 8.89 8.83 -21.48
CA GLY A 227 8.39 7.84 -22.43
C GLY A 227 9.26 6.60 -22.62
N TYR A 228 10.37 6.44 -21.88
CA TYR A 228 11.21 5.24 -21.87
C TYR A 228 10.99 4.51 -20.56
N TYR A 229 10.49 3.28 -20.62
CA TYR A 229 10.25 2.41 -19.47
C TYR A 229 11.11 1.15 -19.60
N THR A 230 12.01 0.93 -18.67
CA THR A 230 12.90 -0.23 -18.65
C THR A 230 12.44 -1.20 -17.58
N LYS A 231 11.98 -2.38 -17.98
CA LYS A 231 11.60 -3.48 -17.08
C LYS A 231 12.84 -4.13 -16.48
N ASP A 232 13.40 -3.50 -15.47
CA ASP A 232 14.51 -4.04 -14.69
C ASP A 232 14.03 -4.71 -13.41
N GLU A 233 12.84 -4.36 -12.94
CA GLU A 233 12.17 -4.94 -11.76
C GLU A 233 13.10 -5.02 -10.54
N HIS A 234 13.83 -3.92 -10.29
CA HIS A 234 14.90 -3.88 -9.30
C HIS A 234 14.42 -4.11 -7.87
N THR A 235 13.16 -3.85 -7.55
CA THR A 235 12.59 -4.15 -6.24
C THR A 235 11.09 -4.36 -6.31
N ARG A 236 10.55 -5.10 -5.34
CA ARG A 236 9.14 -5.17 -5.01
C ARG A 236 8.97 -4.54 -3.64
N VAL A 237 8.17 -3.48 -3.56
CA VAL A 237 7.96 -2.72 -2.32
C VAL A 237 6.52 -2.95 -1.86
N PRO A 238 6.29 -3.87 -0.91
CA PRO A 238 4.95 -4.05 -0.36
C PRO A 238 4.40 -2.77 0.25
N GLU A 239 3.09 -2.69 0.29
CA GLU A 239 2.36 -1.67 1.00
C GLU A 239 1.81 -2.27 2.30
N VAL A 240 1.58 -1.45 3.32
CA VAL A 240 0.99 -1.91 4.58
C VAL A 240 -0.28 -1.14 4.88
N GLN A 241 -1.36 -1.85 5.18
CA GLN A 241 -2.49 -1.27 5.88
C GLN A 241 -2.12 -1.06 7.34
N ILE A 242 -2.25 0.15 7.81
CA ILE A 242 -1.92 0.55 9.18
C ILE A 242 -3.11 1.19 9.87
N CYS A 243 -3.17 0.99 11.18
CA CYS A 243 -4.12 1.67 12.07
C CYS A 243 -3.35 2.48 13.11
N SER A 244 -3.91 3.61 13.53
CA SER A 244 -3.41 4.30 14.71
C SER A 244 -3.57 3.41 15.95
N LYS A 245 -2.49 3.24 16.70
CA LYS A 245 -2.54 2.52 17.98
C LYS A 245 -3.51 3.20 18.97
N VAL A 246 -3.58 4.53 18.90
CA VAL A 246 -4.54 5.33 19.70
C VAL A 246 -6.00 4.98 19.36
N THR A 247 -6.31 4.75 18.10
CA THR A 247 -7.65 4.31 17.66
C THR A 247 -7.86 2.83 18.00
N PHE A 248 -6.90 1.98 17.67
CA PHE A 248 -7.02 0.53 17.85
C PHE A 248 -7.22 0.12 19.32
N ASP A 249 -6.55 0.78 20.25
CA ASP A 249 -6.66 0.47 21.70
C ASP A 249 -8.02 0.82 22.30
N LYS A 250 -8.79 1.70 21.67
CA LYS A 250 -10.16 2.06 22.09
C LYS A 250 -11.19 0.99 21.71
N LEU A 251 -10.86 0.12 20.77
CA LEU A 251 -11.78 -0.89 20.25
C LEU A 251 -11.92 -2.07 21.24
N SER A 252 -13.12 -2.66 21.27
CA SER A 252 -13.34 -3.95 21.93
C SER A 252 -12.54 -5.06 21.24
N ASN A 253 -12.33 -6.18 21.91
CA ASN A 253 -11.65 -7.34 21.29
C ASN A 253 -12.43 -7.83 20.06
N GLU A 254 -13.77 -7.87 20.11
CA GLU A 254 -14.61 -8.21 18.96
C GLU A 254 -14.37 -7.26 17.77
N ASP A 255 -14.30 -5.96 18.03
CA ASP A 255 -14.06 -4.96 16.97
C ASP A 255 -12.63 -5.04 16.40
N LYS A 256 -11.64 -5.32 17.25
CA LYS A 256 -10.25 -5.58 16.80
C LYS A 256 -10.17 -6.79 15.87
N ASP A 257 -10.89 -7.86 16.20
CA ASP A 257 -10.94 -9.06 15.36
C ASP A 257 -11.64 -8.76 14.03
N ILE A 258 -12.75 -8.02 14.03
CA ILE A 258 -13.44 -7.56 12.81
C ILE A 258 -12.48 -6.76 11.92
N ILE A 259 -11.70 -5.82 12.49
CA ILE A 259 -10.74 -5.01 11.74
C ILE A 259 -9.64 -5.88 11.12
N ARG A 260 -9.06 -6.81 11.88
CA ARG A 260 -8.00 -7.70 11.38
C ARG A 260 -8.50 -8.64 10.28
N GLU A 261 -9.66 -9.26 10.49
CA GLU A 261 -10.28 -10.13 9.46
C GLU A 261 -10.56 -9.35 8.17
N ALA A 262 -11.18 -8.17 8.28
CA ALA A 262 -11.49 -7.32 7.13
C ALA A 262 -10.20 -6.87 6.39
N ALA A 263 -9.11 -6.60 7.12
CA ALA A 263 -7.84 -6.24 6.53
C ALA A 263 -7.24 -7.39 5.69
N VAL A 264 -7.25 -8.62 6.21
CA VAL A 264 -6.77 -9.80 5.48
C VAL A 264 -7.63 -10.09 4.23
N GLU A 265 -8.95 -10.01 4.37
CA GLU A 265 -9.86 -10.22 3.24
C GLU A 265 -9.68 -9.15 2.16
N SER A 266 -9.54 -7.87 2.57
CA SER A 266 -9.32 -6.78 1.62
C SER A 266 -7.95 -6.85 0.92
N SER A 267 -6.93 -7.39 1.60
CA SER A 267 -5.62 -7.68 1.00
C SER A 267 -5.74 -8.70 -0.15
N SER A 268 -6.49 -9.77 0.08
CA SER A 268 -6.73 -10.79 -0.96
C SER A 268 -7.51 -10.23 -2.15
N TYR A 269 -8.46 -9.32 -1.90
CA TYR A 269 -9.19 -8.61 -2.94
C TYR A 269 -8.29 -7.66 -3.73
N GLU A 270 -7.50 -6.85 -3.05
CA GLU A 270 -6.58 -5.89 -3.64
C GLU A 270 -5.56 -6.57 -4.56
N ARG A 271 -4.94 -7.66 -4.09
CA ARG A 271 -3.99 -8.46 -4.86
C ARG A 271 -4.60 -8.94 -6.18
N LYS A 272 -5.83 -9.45 -6.15
CA LYS A 272 -6.53 -9.88 -7.37
C LYS A 272 -6.76 -8.73 -8.35
N ILE A 273 -7.19 -7.57 -7.85
CA ILE A 273 -7.39 -6.38 -8.69
C ILE A 273 -6.06 -5.87 -9.25
N TRP A 274 -4.97 -5.98 -8.47
CA TRP A 274 -3.64 -5.63 -8.92
C TRP A 274 -3.22 -6.45 -10.14
N ASP A 275 -3.31 -7.77 -10.05
CA ASP A 275 -2.95 -8.70 -11.14
C ASP A 275 -3.75 -8.45 -12.42
N GLU A 276 -5.03 -8.11 -12.28
CA GLU A 276 -5.89 -7.77 -13.41
C GLU A 276 -5.46 -6.45 -14.08
N LYS A 277 -5.18 -5.41 -13.27
CA LYS A 277 -4.81 -4.09 -13.77
C LYS A 277 -3.41 -4.04 -14.36
N GLU A 278 -2.45 -4.71 -13.75
CA GLU A 278 -1.05 -4.72 -14.24
C GLU A 278 -0.97 -5.28 -15.67
N ARG A 279 -1.69 -6.37 -15.95
CA ARG A 279 -1.77 -6.95 -17.29
C ARG A 279 -2.41 -6.00 -18.31
N LEU A 280 -3.48 -5.30 -17.93
CA LEU A 280 -4.16 -4.36 -18.81
C LEU A 280 -3.30 -3.12 -19.11
N TYR A 281 -2.53 -2.66 -18.16
CA TYR A 281 -1.75 -1.43 -18.29
C TYR A 281 -0.51 -1.60 -19.16
N GLU A 282 0.10 -2.76 -19.22
CA GLU A 282 1.22 -3.01 -20.14
C GLU A 282 0.80 -2.82 -21.60
N ASP A 283 -0.34 -3.44 -21.98
CA ASP A 283 -0.92 -3.26 -23.32
C ASP A 283 -1.30 -1.81 -23.60
N GLU A 284 -1.77 -1.10 -22.59
CA GLU A 284 -2.14 0.31 -22.71
C GLU A 284 -0.92 1.20 -22.96
N LEU A 285 0.20 0.96 -22.26
CA LEU A 285 1.43 1.72 -22.43
C LEU A 285 1.97 1.62 -23.85
N LEU A 286 1.97 0.42 -24.43
CA LEU A 286 2.38 0.21 -25.82
C LEU A 286 1.50 1.01 -26.81
N LYS A 287 0.18 1.01 -26.58
CA LYS A 287 -0.77 1.82 -27.39
C LYS A 287 -0.55 3.33 -27.26
N LYS A 288 -0.03 3.80 -26.12
CA LYS A 288 0.31 5.19 -25.86
C LYS A 288 1.68 5.59 -26.41
N GLY A 289 2.41 4.68 -27.06
CA GLY A 289 3.72 4.94 -27.68
C GLY A 289 4.89 4.95 -26.71
N VAL A 290 4.72 4.40 -25.50
CA VAL A 290 5.82 4.20 -24.56
C VAL A 290 6.80 3.19 -25.13
N LYS A 291 8.08 3.50 -25.05
CA LYS A 291 9.17 2.60 -25.47
C LYS A 291 9.56 1.72 -24.27
N ILE A 292 9.19 0.45 -24.35
CA ILE A 292 9.45 -0.50 -23.29
C ILE A 292 10.62 -1.39 -23.72
N ASN A 293 11.63 -1.53 -22.86
CA ASN A 293 12.70 -2.52 -22.99
C ASN A 293 12.88 -3.31 -21.68
N THR A 294 13.60 -4.40 -21.75
CA THR A 294 13.94 -5.25 -20.60
C THR A 294 15.46 -5.38 -20.55
N LEU A 295 16.04 -5.34 -19.35
CA LEU A 295 17.46 -5.62 -19.18
C LEU A 295 17.79 -7.05 -19.62
N SER A 296 18.97 -7.22 -20.25
CA SER A 296 19.52 -8.56 -20.45
C SER A 296 19.78 -9.23 -19.10
N GLU A 297 19.84 -10.57 -19.08
CA GLU A 297 20.13 -11.30 -17.83
C GLU A 297 21.51 -10.93 -17.28
N ASN A 298 22.50 -10.74 -18.15
CA ASN A 298 23.84 -10.31 -17.73
C ASN A 298 23.82 -8.94 -17.05
N GLU A 299 23.07 -7.98 -17.59
CA GLU A 299 22.94 -6.65 -16.96
C GLU A 299 22.13 -6.70 -15.68
N ARG A 300 21.11 -7.53 -15.61
CA ARG A 300 20.36 -7.76 -14.36
C ARG A 300 21.28 -8.29 -13.25
N GLU A 301 22.14 -9.26 -13.56
CA GLU A 301 23.14 -9.74 -12.59
C GLU A 301 24.16 -8.68 -12.25
N HIS A 302 24.59 -7.84 -13.21
CA HIS A 302 25.48 -6.71 -12.94
C HIS A 302 24.84 -5.69 -11.97
N PHE A 303 23.55 -5.34 -12.18
CA PHE A 303 22.80 -4.49 -11.23
C PHE A 303 22.74 -5.11 -9.82
N LYS A 304 22.48 -6.42 -9.72
CA LYS A 304 22.49 -7.12 -8.42
C LYS A 304 23.86 -7.03 -7.73
N GLU A 305 24.96 -7.27 -8.45
CA GLU A 305 26.31 -7.20 -7.89
C GLU A 305 26.63 -5.79 -7.36
N VAL A 306 26.31 -4.74 -8.13
CA VAL A 306 26.53 -3.36 -7.72
C VAL A 306 25.73 -3.01 -6.48
N LEU A 307 24.53 -3.58 -6.31
CA LEU A 307 23.63 -3.27 -5.19
C LEU A 307 23.85 -4.14 -3.94
N LYS A 308 24.70 -5.17 -4.00
CA LYS A 308 25.01 -6.04 -2.84
C LYS A 308 25.40 -5.28 -1.56
N PRO A 309 26.20 -4.19 -1.59
CA PRO A 309 26.57 -3.48 -0.37
C PRO A 309 25.38 -2.87 0.39
N LEU A 310 24.23 -2.70 -0.25
CA LEU A 310 23.00 -2.25 0.45
C LEU A 310 22.55 -3.26 1.50
N TYR A 311 22.69 -4.57 1.21
CA TYR A 311 22.32 -5.62 2.16
C TYR A 311 23.15 -5.54 3.43
N GLU A 312 24.45 -5.29 3.33
CA GLU A 312 25.31 -5.09 4.49
C GLU A 312 24.91 -3.80 5.25
N LYS A 313 24.67 -2.71 4.51
CA LYS A 313 24.36 -1.42 5.12
C LYS A 313 23.02 -1.39 5.86
N TYR A 314 21.97 -2.00 5.29
CA TYR A 314 20.59 -1.88 5.79
C TYR A 314 20.06 -3.13 6.49
N CYS A 315 20.72 -4.28 6.33
CA CYS A 315 20.24 -5.56 6.81
C CYS A 315 21.26 -6.34 7.65
N SER A 316 22.39 -5.72 8.07
CA SER A 316 23.38 -6.41 8.90
C SER A 316 22.79 -7.03 10.16
N ASP A 317 21.86 -6.36 10.81
CA ASP A 317 21.18 -6.84 12.02
C ASP A 317 20.08 -7.84 11.73
N TYR A 318 19.69 -8.01 10.45
CA TYR A 318 18.57 -8.82 9.98
C TYR A 318 18.98 -9.97 9.04
N ILE A 319 20.25 -10.38 9.05
CA ILE A 319 20.77 -11.46 8.17
C ILE A 319 19.98 -12.76 8.34
N GLY A 320 19.56 -13.08 9.57
CA GLY A 320 18.71 -14.24 9.84
C GLY A 320 17.37 -14.19 9.11
N LEU A 321 16.79 -12.99 8.99
CA LEU A 321 15.53 -12.77 8.28
C LEU A 321 15.72 -12.89 6.75
N ILE A 322 16.81 -12.31 6.22
CA ILE A 322 17.18 -12.47 4.79
C ILE A 322 17.34 -13.96 4.44
N ASN A 323 18.00 -14.73 5.28
CA ASN A 323 18.16 -16.19 5.05
C ASN A 323 16.81 -16.90 5.04
N LYS A 324 15.92 -16.62 6.00
CA LYS A 324 14.56 -17.16 6.02
C LYS A 324 13.77 -16.82 4.74
N ILE A 325 13.95 -15.60 4.19
CA ILE A 325 13.32 -15.18 2.94
C ILE A 325 13.86 -15.99 1.77
N ASN A 326 15.17 -16.14 1.65
CA ASN A 326 15.80 -16.85 0.54
C ASN A 326 15.47 -18.37 0.52
N GLU A 327 15.12 -18.95 1.68
CA GLU A 327 14.73 -20.36 1.81
C GLU A 327 13.28 -20.65 1.38
N LYS A 328 12.44 -19.63 1.23
CA LYS A 328 11.03 -19.77 0.83
C LYS A 328 10.89 -19.86 -0.70
#